data_136d72d5d9940a59a958a62c27518280
#
_entry.id   136d72d5d9940a59a958a62c27518280
#
_cell.length_a   1.000
_cell.length_b   1.000
_cell.length_c   1.000
_cell.angle_alpha   90.00
_cell.angle_beta   90.00
_cell.angle_gamma   90.00
#
_symmetry.space_group_name_H-M   'P 1'
#
loop_
_entity.id
_entity.type
_entity.pdbx_description
1 polymer ?
#
loop_
_entity_poly.entity_id
_entity_poly.type
_entity_poly.pdbx_seq_one_letter_code
_entity_poly.pdbx_strand_id
1 'polypeptide(L)'
;MATKFSGLAGFSRTALFAGVAALALPAVAHAQSETDAQATEEDLADELAASNTIVVTATKREQTLQETPVSVSVTSGDTLEQAQIRDVLDLQTVAPSLRVSQLQNSSSSTFIIRGFGNGDNNFGIEPSVGVFIDGVFRSRSASSLNDLANVQRIEVLNGPQSTLFGKNASAGVISVVTREPQYEFGGSVEATYGNYNAVTVKGDITGPIGEGMAFSLDGSYNRRDGYGEIVNLDKDISDRNRWTARGQLLFEPTTDLKIRA
;
A
#
# COMPACT_ATOMS: atom_id res chain seq x y z
N MET A 1 -53.49 10.89 18.41
CA MET A 1 -54.58 10.51 17.47
C MET A 1 -54.13 9.22 16.78
N ALA A 2 -54.73 8.11 17.21
CA ALA A 2 -54.36 6.76 16.82
C ALA A 2 -55.24 6.31 15.66
N THR A 3 -54.70 5.58 14.74
CA THR A 3 -55.49 4.66 13.90
C THR A 3 -54.70 3.40 13.60
N LYS A 4 -55.16 2.35 14.28
CA LYS A 4 -54.91 0.94 13.96
C LYS A 4 -55.74 0.58 12.72
N PHE A 5 -55.17 -0.28 11.87
CA PHE A 5 -55.94 -1.20 11.06
C PHE A 5 -55.33 -2.59 11.10
N SER A 6 -56.15 -3.52 11.65
CA SER A 6 -55.98 -4.95 11.65
C SER A 6 -56.79 -5.55 10.49
N GLY A 7 -56.29 -6.62 9.91
CA GLY A 7 -57.00 -7.42 8.91
C GLY A 7 -56.45 -8.82 8.87
N LEU A 8 -57.15 -9.73 9.54
CA LEU A 8 -57.04 -11.20 9.53
C LEU A 8 -57.64 -11.78 8.26
N ALA A 9 -57.20 -12.95 7.89
CA ALA A 9 -57.85 -14.18 7.36
C ALA A 9 -56.91 -14.84 6.33
N GLY A 10 -56.59 -16.11 6.30
CA GLY A 10 -57.18 -17.28 6.89
C GLY A 10 -57.23 -18.38 5.84
N PHE A 11 -56.83 -19.61 6.23
CA PHE A 11 -57.15 -20.90 5.58
C PHE A 11 -56.54 -21.17 4.18
N SER A 12 -55.96 -22.34 3.88
CA SER A 12 -56.46 -23.69 4.04
C SER A 12 -55.36 -24.75 3.81
N ARG A 13 -55.41 -25.78 4.62
CA ARG A 13 -54.71 -27.07 4.46
C ARG A 13 -55.36 -27.85 3.35
N THR A 14 -54.58 -28.44 2.45
CA THR A 14 -54.98 -29.63 1.73
C THR A 14 -53.78 -30.55 1.59
N ALA A 15 -53.86 -31.66 2.30
CA ALA A 15 -53.02 -32.83 2.14
C ALA A 15 -53.55 -33.64 0.96
N LEU A 16 -52.69 -34.10 0.09
CA LEU A 16 -52.99 -35.18 -0.82
C LEU A 16 -51.80 -36.17 -0.87
N PHE A 17 -52.08 -37.34 -0.29
CA PHE A 17 -51.30 -38.58 -0.45
C PHE A 17 -51.58 -39.19 -1.81
N ALA A 18 -50.55 -39.59 -2.55
CA ALA A 18 -50.53 -40.71 -3.51
C ALA A 18 -49.11 -40.73 -4.12
N GLY A 19 -48.40 -41.78 -4.00
CA GLY A 19 -48.36 -42.95 -4.79
C GLY A 19 -46.91 -43.33 -4.96
N VAL A 20 -46.46 -44.37 -4.26
CA VAL A 20 -45.17 -45.06 -4.45
C VAL A 20 -45.19 -45.78 -5.79
N ALA A 21 -44.30 -45.44 -6.71
CA ALA A 21 -43.92 -46.28 -7.83
C ALA A 21 -42.41 -46.48 -7.81
N ALA A 22 -41.99 -47.62 -7.29
CA ALA A 22 -40.60 -48.07 -7.35
C ALA A 22 -40.28 -48.50 -8.80
N LEU A 23 -39.50 -47.72 -9.51
CA LEU A 23 -38.81 -48.14 -10.74
C LEU A 23 -37.36 -48.47 -10.38
N ALA A 24 -37.07 -49.74 -10.30
CA ALA A 24 -35.70 -50.26 -10.23
C ALA A 24 -35.00 -50.01 -11.58
N LEU A 25 -34.07 -49.06 -11.60
CA LEU A 25 -33.11 -48.89 -12.68
C LEU A 25 -31.80 -49.58 -12.27
N PRO A 26 -31.13 -50.32 -13.18
CA PRO A 26 -29.86 -50.96 -12.87
C PRO A 26 -28.79 -49.89 -12.64
N ALA A 27 -28.13 -50.01 -11.51
CA ALA A 27 -26.94 -49.22 -11.20
C ALA A 27 -25.84 -49.65 -12.19
N VAL A 28 -25.56 -48.80 -13.18
CA VAL A 28 -24.31 -48.86 -13.93
C VAL A 28 -23.25 -48.25 -13.00
N ALA A 29 -22.45 -49.10 -12.41
CA ALA A 29 -21.26 -48.70 -11.68
C ALA A 29 -20.30 -48.05 -12.69
N HIS A 30 -20.32 -46.73 -12.81
CA HIS A 30 -19.20 -45.99 -13.34
C HIS A 30 -18.16 -45.99 -12.21
N ALA A 31 -17.11 -46.77 -12.43
CA ALA A 31 -15.84 -46.53 -11.74
C ALA A 31 -15.32 -45.16 -12.24
N GLN A 32 -15.75 -44.12 -11.58
CA GLN A 32 -15.03 -42.85 -11.66
C GLN A 32 -13.66 -43.11 -11.02
N SER A 33 -12.64 -43.08 -11.87
CA SER A 33 -11.28 -42.85 -11.41
C SER A 33 -11.29 -41.52 -10.65
N GLU A 34 -11.37 -41.63 -9.34
CA GLU A 34 -10.99 -40.52 -8.45
C GLU A 34 -9.48 -40.32 -8.60
N THR A 35 -9.11 -39.59 -9.66
CA THR A 35 -7.91 -38.80 -9.67
C THR A 35 -8.36 -37.38 -9.32
N ASP A 36 -9.08 -37.25 -8.22
CA ASP A 36 -9.08 -35.99 -7.51
C ASP A 36 -7.67 -35.84 -6.95
N ALA A 37 -6.91 -34.95 -7.58
CA ALA A 37 -5.73 -34.39 -6.97
C ALA A 37 -6.18 -33.89 -5.60
N GLN A 38 -5.97 -34.69 -4.56
CA GLN A 38 -5.87 -34.18 -3.22
C GLN A 38 -4.69 -33.22 -3.24
N ALA A 39 -5.01 -31.91 -3.44
CA ALA A 39 -4.12 -30.89 -2.97
C ALA A 39 -3.90 -31.27 -1.50
N THR A 40 -2.72 -31.78 -1.21
CA THR A 40 -2.35 -32.23 0.14
C THR A 40 -2.51 -31.01 1.04
N GLU A 41 -2.92 -31.21 2.28
CA GLU A 41 -2.95 -30.11 3.29
C GLU A 41 -1.58 -29.41 3.35
N GLU A 42 -0.53 -30.08 2.95
CA GLU A 42 0.82 -29.58 2.79
C GLU A 42 0.93 -28.55 1.64
N ASP A 43 0.33 -28.82 0.45
CA ASP A 43 0.31 -27.89 -0.68
C ASP A 43 -0.50 -26.62 -0.36
N LEU A 44 -1.63 -26.77 0.35
CA LEU A 44 -2.43 -25.64 0.82
C LEU A 44 -1.71 -24.85 1.93
N ALA A 45 -0.99 -25.53 2.81
CA ALA A 45 -0.20 -24.88 3.85
C ALA A 45 0.99 -24.11 3.26
N ASP A 46 1.63 -24.66 2.23
CA ASP A 46 2.72 -23.99 1.52
C ASP A 46 2.22 -22.81 0.70
N GLU A 47 1.06 -22.91 0.05
CA GLU A 47 0.44 -21.80 -0.67
C GLU A 47 -0.01 -20.69 0.28
N LEU A 48 -0.60 -21.03 1.43
CA LEU A 48 -0.94 -20.08 2.49
C LEU A 48 0.31 -19.45 3.14
N ALA A 49 1.36 -20.23 3.35
CA ALA A 49 2.63 -19.72 3.84
C ALA A 49 3.28 -18.77 2.82
N ALA A 50 3.26 -19.10 1.54
CA ALA A 50 3.75 -18.25 0.48
C ALA A 50 2.94 -16.95 0.35
N SER A 51 1.61 -17.00 0.50
CA SER A 51 0.73 -15.84 0.45
C SER A 51 0.93 -14.87 1.63
N ASN A 52 1.38 -15.38 2.78
CA ASN A 52 1.67 -14.58 3.98
C ASN A 52 3.15 -14.18 4.10
N THR A 53 4.00 -14.57 3.16
CA THR A 53 5.42 -14.24 3.21
C THR A 53 5.63 -12.79 2.81
N ILE A 54 6.08 -11.97 3.78
CA ILE A 54 6.44 -10.58 3.53
C ILE A 54 7.86 -10.55 2.95
N VAL A 55 7.97 -10.17 1.68
CA VAL A 55 9.25 -9.97 1.01
C VAL A 55 9.72 -8.53 1.24
N VAL A 56 10.98 -8.36 1.60
CA VAL A 56 11.63 -7.08 1.86
C VAL A 56 12.88 -6.91 1.02
N THR A 57 13.25 -5.66 0.77
CA THR A 57 14.50 -5.29 0.07
C THR A 57 15.52 -4.63 0.99
N ALA A 58 15.37 -4.84 2.29
CA ALA A 58 16.20 -4.25 3.35
C ALA A 58 17.72 -4.47 3.18
N THR A 59 18.10 -5.58 2.54
CA THR A 59 19.50 -5.90 2.24
C THR A 59 19.90 -5.60 0.79
N LYS A 60 19.10 -4.81 0.06
CA LYS A 60 19.19 -4.60 -1.40
C LYS A 60 19.06 -5.88 -2.22
N ARG A 61 18.46 -6.90 -1.66
CA ARG A 61 18.05 -8.16 -2.27
C ARG A 61 16.68 -8.51 -1.74
N GLU A 62 15.89 -9.16 -2.53
CA GLU A 62 14.61 -9.71 -2.09
C GLU A 62 14.87 -10.88 -1.15
N GLN A 63 14.37 -10.77 0.06
CA GLN A 63 14.45 -11.78 1.12
C GLN A 63 13.16 -11.76 1.91
N THR A 64 12.88 -12.86 2.59
CA THR A 64 11.75 -12.85 3.52
C THR A 64 12.07 -11.99 4.73
N LEU A 65 11.04 -11.41 5.33
CA LEU A 65 11.20 -10.61 6.56
C LEU A 65 11.89 -11.41 7.67
N GLN A 66 11.61 -12.71 7.75
CA GLN A 66 12.17 -13.61 8.77
C GLN A 66 13.66 -13.91 8.56
N GLU A 67 14.12 -13.95 7.32
CA GLU A 67 15.53 -14.20 6.98
C GLU A 67 16.39 -12.94 7.05
N THR A 68 15.75 -11.77 7.15
CA THR A 68 16.45 -10.49 7.12
C THR A 68 17.12 -10.22 8.48
N PRO A 69 18.46 -10.13 8.58
CA PRO A 69 19.18 -9.95 9.84
C PRO A 69 19.15 -8.50 10.35
N VAL A 70 18.16 -7.72 9.96
CA VAL A 70 18.00 -6.31 10.29
C VAL A 70 16.62 -6.09 10.91
N SER A 71 16.55 -5.23 11.94
CA SER A 71 15.26 -4.82 12.50
C SER A 71 14.54 -3.92 11.49
N VAL A 72 13.54 -4.46 10.83
CA VAL A 72 12.74 -3.74 9.83
C VAL A 72 11.25 -3.78 10.21
N SER A 73 10.57 -2.67 10.02
CA SER A 73 9.11 -2.59 10.10
C SER A 73 8.58 -2.41 8.68
N VAL A 74 7.66 -3.27 8.27
CA VAL A 74 7.07 -3.25 6.93
C VAL A 74 5.61 -2.88 7.02
N THR A 75 5.19 -1.95 6.18
CA THR A 75 3.79 -1.56 6.03
C THR A 75 3.40 -1.75 4.57
N SER A 76 2.42 -2.60 4.31
CA SER A 76 1.92 -2.85 2.95
C SER A 76 1.12 -1.67 2.41
N GLY A 77 0.99 -1.57 1.09
CA GLY A 77 0.15 -0.58 0.43
C GLY A 77 -1.29 -0.62 0.93
N ASP A 78 -1.87 -1.80 1.09
CA ASP A 78 -3.24 -1.98 1.59
C ASP A 78 -3.39 -1.45 3.02
N THR A 79 -2.39 -1.66 3.89
CA THR A 79 -2.39 -1.11 5.25
C THR A 79 -2.29 0.42 5.22
N LEU A 80 -1.49 0.98 4.30
CA LEU A 80 -1.39 2.43 4.12
C LEU A 80 -2.73 3.03 3.69
N GLU A 81 -3.43 2.39 2.77
CA GLU A 81 -4.74 2.82 2.30
C GLU A 81 -5.78 2.74 3.42
N GLN A 82 -5.88 1.61 4.14
CA GLN A 82 -6.80 1.42 5.26
C GLN A 82 -6.54 2.40 6.41
N ALA A 83 -5.29 2.69 6.71
CA ALA A 83 -4.90 3.65 7.75
C ALA A 83 -4.94 5.10 7.27
N GLN A 84 -5.34 5.36 6.01
CA GLN A 84 -5.38 6.69 5.40
C GLN A 84 -4.03 7.44 5.47
N ILE A 85 -2.93 6.71 5.29
CA ILE A 85 -1.58 7.26 5.23
C ILE A 85 -1.41 7.92 3.86
N ARG A 86 -1.28 9.24 3.84
CA ARG A 86 -1.25 10.03 2.60
C ARG A 86 0.15 10.47 2.21
N ASP A 87 0.98 10.72 3.19
CA ASP A 87 2.35 11.14 2.99
C ASP A 87 3.29 10.52 4.04
N VAL A 88 4.58 10.81 3.90
CA VAL A 88 5.60 10.27 4.81
C VAL A 88 5.46 10.79 6.24
N LEU A 89 4.76 11.92 6.46
CA LEU A 89 4.48 12.44 7.81
C LEU A 89 3.51 11.53 8.57
N ASP A 90 2.56 10.94 7.85
CA ASP A 90 1.55 10.07 8.46
C ASP A 90 2.14 8.69 8.85
N LEU A 91 3.29 8.30 8.29
CA LEU A 91 3.95 7.00 8.58
C LEU A 91 4.24 6.77 10.05
N GLN A 92 4.45 7.82 10.83
CA GLN A 92 4.69 7.70 12.29
C GLN A 92 3.50 7.05 13.03
N THR A 93 2.32 7.01 12.44
CA THR A 93 1.13 6.37 13.03
C THR A 93 1.18 4.85 12.93
N VAL A 94 1.86 4.32 11.91
CA VAL A 94 1.98 2.88 11.64
C VAL A 94 3.38 2.33 11.91
N ALA A 95 4.39 3.19 12.05
CA ALA A 95 5.78 2.84 12.35
C ALA A 95 6.22 3.46 13.70
N PRO A 96 6.02 2.79 14.85
CA PRO A 96 6.26 3.37 16.18
C PRO A 96 7.71 3.80 16.43
N SER A 97 8.66 3.22 15.70
CA SER A 97 10.08 3.61 15.80
C SER A 97 10.41 4.92 15.09
N LEU A 98 9.52 5.37 14.18
CA LEU A 98 9.71 6.54 13.34
C LEU A 98 8.98 7.74 13.92
N ARG A 99 9.68 8.87 14.02
CA ARG A 99 9.10 10.18 14.25
C ARG A 99 9.43 11.08 13.06
N VAL A 100 8.43 11.77 12.56
CA VAL A 100 8.58 12.74 11.48
C VAL A 100 8.15 14.11 12.01
N SER A 101 9.00 15.10 11.87
CA SER A 101 8.71 16.48 12.24
C SER A 101 8.86 17.37 11.02
N GLN A 102 7.89 18.25 10.81
CA GLN A 102 7.94 19.29 9.81
C GLN A 102 8.06 20.64 10.54
N LEU A 103 9.19 21.31 10.36
CA LEU A 103 9.48 22.56 11.03
C LEU A 103 9.47 23.71 10.03
N GLN A 104 8.97 24.85 10.48
CA GLN A 104 8.98 26.16 9.79
C GLN A 104 8.39 26.20 8.38
N ASN A 105 8.59 25.21 7.54
CA ASN A 105 8.04 25.16 6.19
C ASN A 105 7.85 23.71 5.69
N SER A 106 7.09 23.56 4.62
CA SER A 106 6.79 22.25 4.02
C SER A 106 8.00 21.54 3.40
N SER A 107 9.11 22.23 3.23
CA SER A 107 10.34 21.68 2.65
C SER A 107 11.38 21.26 3.69
N SER A 108 11.13 21.51 4.97
CA SER A 108 12.01 21.13 6.07
C SER A 108 11.37 20.05 6.92
N SER A 109 11.64 18.80 6.60
CA SER A 109 11.22 17.66 7.42
C SER A 109 12.43 16.92 7.96
N THR A 110 12.30 16.47 9.20
CA THR A 110 13.32 15.70 9.90
C THR A 110 12.75 14.33 10.23
N PHE A 111 13.52 13.30 9.93
CA PHE A 111 13.22 11.91 10.26
C PHE A 111 14.09 11.46 11.41
N ILE A 112 13.46 10.86 12.41
CA ILE A 112 14.09 10.34 13.63
C ILE A 112 13.65 8.90 13.82
N ILE A 113 14.61 7.98 13.91
CA ILE A 113 14.37 6.56 14.16
C ILE A 113 14.94 6.19 15.51
N ARG A 114 14.10 5.64 16.41
CA ARG A 114 14.48 5.28 17.79
C ARG A 114 15.19 6.41 18.55
N GLY A 115 14.80 7.65 18.31
CA GLY A 115 15.39 8.83 18.94
C GLY A 115 16.67 9.36 18.27
N PHE A 116 17.18 8.67 17.25
CA PHE A 116 18.36 9.13 16.50
C PHE A 116 17.94 9.78 15.18
N GLY A 117 18.47 10.97 14.94
CA GLY A 117 18.18 11.75 13.73
C GLY A 117 19.02 13.04 13.79
N ASN A 118 18.97 13.80 12.71
CA ASN A 118 19.64 15.09 12.70
C ASN A 118 18.80 16.13 13.43
N GLY A 119 19.49 17.10 14.03
CA GLY A 119 18.84 18.30 14.56
C GLY A 119 18.14 19.09 13.44
N ASP A 120 17.17 19.83 13.86
CA ASP A 120 16.27 20.56 12.99
C ASP A 120 16.93 21.81 12.38
N ASN A 121 16.44 22.24 11.23
CA ASN A 121 16.67 23.56 10.64
C ASN A 121 18.06 23.91 10.12
N ASN A 122 18.87 22.96 9.76
CA ASN A 122 20.13 23.28 9.10
C ASN A 122 20.18 22.64 7.69
N PHE A 123 19.99 23.45 6.66
CA PHE A 123 20.06 23.01 5.26
C PHE A 123 21.44 22.50 4.84
N GLY A 124 22.49 22.79 5.61
CA GLY A 124 23.83 22.30 5.37
C GLY A 124 24.15 20.96 6.00
N ILE A 125 23.26 20.42 6.84
CA ILE A 125 23.45 19.12 7.47
C ILE A 125 22.77 18.04 6.62
N GLU A 126 23.51 17.00 6.30
CA GLU A 126 22.97 15.83 5.63
C GLU A 126 22.12 14.99 6.59
N PRO A 127 21.05 14.31 6.09
CA PRO A 127 20.19 13.51 6.93
C PRO A 127 20.92 12.29 7.50
N SER A 128 20.59 11.90 8.75
CA SER A 128 21.04 10.64 9.35
C SER A 128 20.12 9.47 9.01
N VAL A 129 18.88 9.77 8.60
CA VAL A 129 17.89 8.79 8.10
C VAL A 129 17.80 8.97 6.60
N GLY A 130 18.21 7.96 5.86
CA GLY A 130 18.12 7.95 4.39
C GLY A 130 16.71 7.65 3.92
N VAL A 131 16.19 8.43 2.98
CA VAL A 131 14.92 8.12 2.30
C VAL A 131 15.22 7.69 0.88
N PHE A 132 14.72 6.52 0.52
CA PHE A 132 14.88 5.92 -0.80
C PHE A 132 13.50 5.66 -1.40
N ILE A 133 13.35 5.94 -2.67
CA ILE A 133 12.17 5.56 -3.45
C ILE A 133 12.66 4.71 -4.60
N ASP A 134 12.21 3.47 -4.67
CA ASP A 134 12.66 2.46 -5.64
C ASP A 134 14.20 2.36 -5.73
N GLY A 135 14.87 2.37 -4.57
CA GLY A 135 16.31 2.30 -4.45
C GLY A 135 17.06 3.60 -4.72
N VAL A 136 16.38 4.66 -5.16
CA VAL A 136 16.98 5.98 -5.45
C VAL A 136 16.96 6.87 -4.22
N PHE A 137 18.13 7.30 -3.76
CA PHE A 137 18.27 8.17 -2.61
C PHE A 137 17.68 9.57 -2.85
N ARG A 138 16.91 10.05 -1.90
CA ARG A 138 16.35 11.40 -1.87
C ARG A 138 17.22 12.30 -1.00
N SER A 139 18.10 13.06 -1.63
CA SER A 139 19.12 13.88 -0.93
C SER A 139 18.53 15.05 -0.15
N ARG A 140 17.34 15.50 -0.48
CA ARG A 140 16.68 16.62 0.18
C ARG A 140 15.40 16.18 0.86
N SER A 141 15.18 16.62 2.08
CA SER A 141 13.97 16.31 2.85
C SER A 141 12.68 16.75 2.14
N ALA A 142 12.71 17.86 1.40
CA ALA A 142 11.59 18.30 0.58
C ALA A 142 11.15 17.27 -0.48
N SER A 143 12.12 16.57 -1.09
CA SER A 143 11.84 15.53 -2.09
C SER A 143 11.37 14.21 -1.48
N SER A 144 11.42 14.10 -0.15
CA SER A 144 11.00 12.90 0.59
C SER A 144 9.56 12.99 1.08
N LEU A 145 8.93 14.17 0.99
CA LEU A 145 7.55 14.43 1.44
C LEU A 145 6.51 14.19 0.34
N ASN A 146 6.84 13.42 -0.67
CA ASN A 146 5.91 13.14 -1.74
C ASN A 146 4.68 12.40 -1.22
N ASP A 147 3.53 12.71 -1.79
CA ASP A 147 2.32 11.95 -1.57
C ASP A 147 2.57 10.50 -2.01
N LEU A 148 2.16 9.57 -1.16
CA LEU A 148 2.37 8.14 -1.36
C LEU A 148 1.30 7.61 -2.34
N ALA A 149 1.52 7.85 -3.63
CA ALA A 149 0.68 7.29 -4.69
C ALA A 149 1.28 5.96 -5.15
N ASN A 150 0.42 4.98 -5.40
CA ASN A 150 0.77 3.67 -5.97
C ASN A 150 1.94 2.97 -5.27
N VAL A 151 1.93 2.94 -3.93
CA VAL A 151 2.96 2.30 -3.10
C VAL A 151 2.62 0.82 -2.92
N GLN A 152 3.60 -0.04 -3.13
CA GLN A 152 3.49 -1.46 -2.83
C GLN A 152 3.72 -1.74 -1.34
N ARG A 153 4.78 -1.14 -0.77
CA ARG A 153 5.14 -1.24 0.64
C ARG A 153 6.12 -0.16 1.05
N ILE A 154 6.20 0.07 2.35
CA ILE A 154 7.23 0.91 2.97
C ILE A 154 7.97 0.09 4.01
N GLU A 155 9.29 0.13 3.95
CA GLU A 155 10.19 -0.54 4.86
C GLU A 155 10.92 0.52 5.70
N VAL A 156 10.82 0.44 7.02
CA VAL A 156 11.57 1.29 7.96
C VAL A 156 12.65 0.42 8.62
N LEU A 157 13.88 0.60 8.17
CA LEU A 157 15.04 -0.10 8.68
C LEU A 157 15.61 0.65 9.87
N ASN A 158 15.67 0.00 11.00
CA ASN A 158 16.11 0.59 12.26
C ASN A 158 17.61 0.38 12.50
N GLY A 159 18.29 1.44 12.94
CA GLY A 159 19.71 1.42 13.25
C GLY A 159 20.61 1.66 12.05
N PRO A 160 21.95 1.60 12.22
CA PRO A 160 22.92 1.93 11.18
C PRO A 160 22.81 1.03 9.96
N GLN A 161 22.61 1.63 8.79
CA GLN A 161 22.50 0.95 7.48
C GLN A 161 23.54 1.48 6.47
N SER A 162 24.56 2.18 6.94
CA SER A 162 25.52 2.88 6.08
C SER A 162 26.32 1.96 5.15
N THR A 163 26.52 0.71 5.53
CA THR A 163 27.24 -0.29 4.70
C THR A 163 26.55 -0.54 3.36
N LEU A 164 25.20 -0.59 3.34
CA LEU A 164 24.42 -0.89 2.14
C LEU A 164 23.82 0.37 1.50
N PHE A 165 23.51 1.38 2.30
CA PHE A 165 22.77 2.57 1.87
C PHE A 165 23.60 3.84 1.84
N GLY A 166 24.87 3.79 2.26
CA GLY A 166 25.79 4.92 2.22
C GLY A 166 25.73 5.84 3.44
N LYS A 167 26.42 6.98 3.35
CA LYS A 167 26.69 7.87 4.47
C LYS A 167 25.46 8.42 5.21
N ASN A 168 24.35 8.56 4.54
CA ASN A 168 23.14 9.20 5.07
C ASN A 168 22.14 8.18 5.68
N ALA A 169 22.62 7.07 6.15
CA ALA A 169 21.83 5.98 6.74
C ALA A 169 22.39 5.56 8.11
N SER A 170 22.94 6.49 8.88
CA SER A 170 23.57 6.20 10.18
C SER A 170 22.56 5.92 11.30
N ALA A 171 21.33 6.46 11.20
CA ALA A 171 20.25 6.24 12.16
C ALA A 171 19.22 5.22 11.65
N GLY A 172 19.10 5.08 10.33
CA GLY A 172 18.20 4.17 9.70
C GLY A 172 17.88 4.54 8.25
N VAL A 173 16.96 3.80 7.66
CA VAL A 173 16.49 4.01 6.29
C VAL A 173 14.97 3.89 6.22
N ILE A 174 14.36 4.75 5.42
CA ILE A 174 12.98 4.61 4.96
C ILE A 174 13.04 4.26 3.48
N SER A 175 12.60 3.07 3.13
CA SER A 175 12.54 2.58 1.75
C SER A 175 11.10 2.48 1.30
N VAL A 176 10.74 3.27 0.30
CA VAL A 176 9.43 3.24 -0.35
C VAL A 176 9.57 2.44 -1.62
N VAL A 177 8.84 1.36 -1.72
CA VAL A 177 8.77 0.51 -2.91
C VAL A 177 7.43 0.75 -3.57
N THR A 178 7.46 1.16 -4.83
CA THR A 178 6.25 1.42 -5.60
C THR A 178 5.83 0.20 -6.39
N ARG A 179 4.53 0.10 -6.72
CA ARG A 179 4.01 -1.00 -7.54
C ARG A 179 4.68 -0.95 -8.92
N GLU A 180 5.07 -2.10 -9.40
CA GLU A 180 5.67 -2.23 -10.74
C GLU A 180 4.61 -2.18 -11.83
N PRO A 181 4.97 -1.74 -13.04
CA PRO A 181 4.11 -1.88 -14.21
C PRO A 181 3.67 -3.34 -14.42
N GLN A 182 2.40 -3.54 -14.74
CA GLN A 182 1.81 -4.86 -14.94
C GLN A 182 1.60 -5.13 -16.42
N TYR A 183 1.68 -6.41 -16.81
CA TYR A 183 1.40 -6.85 -18.18
C TYR A 183 -0.09 -7.02 -18.47
N GLU A 184 -0.93 -6.84 -17.45
CA GLU A 184 -2.39 -6.78 -17.58
C GLU A 184 -2.85 -5.34 -17.47
N PHE A 185 -3.80 -4.95 -18.33
CA PHE A 185 -4.36 -3.61 -18.29
C PHE A 185 -5.24 -3.45 -17.05
N GLY A 186 -4.91 -2.47 -16.25
CA GLY A 186 -5.62 -2.19 -15.02
C GLY A 186 -5.44 -0.75 -14.58
N GLY A 187 -6.15 -0.36 -13.56
CA GLY A 187 -6.02 0.96 -12.97
C GLY A 187 -7.06 1.21 -11.90
N SER A 188 -6.82 2.23 -11.10
CA SER A 188 -7.72 2.66 -10.04
C SER A 188 -7.86 4.17 -10.00
N VAL A 189 -8.99 4.64 -9.48
CA VAL A 189 -9.23 6.05 -9.16
C VAL A 189 -9.88 6.13 -7.79
N GLU A 190 -9.27 6.89 -6.90
CA GLU A 190 -9.78 7.16 -5.56
C GLU A 190 -10.02 8.67 -5.41
N ALA A 191 -11.15 9.04 -4.84
CA ALA A 191 -11.46 10.42 -4.47
C ALA A 191 -11.93 10.47 -3.03
N THR A 192 -11.29 11.30 -2.22
CA THR A 192 -11.62 11.48 -0.80
C THR A 192 -11.93 12.95 -0.53
N TYR A 193 -13.01 13.19 0.23
CA TYR A 193 -13.35 14.51 0.73
C TYR A 193 -13.40 14.49 2.27
N GLY A 194 -12.90 15.53 2.92
CA GLY A 194 -12.80 15.60 4.37
C GLY A 194 -12.87 17.00 4.94
N ASN A 195 -12.61 17.14 6.23
CA ASN A 195 -12.63 18.41 6.95
C ASN A 195 -11.66 19.42 6.36
N TYR A 196 -11.93 20.70 6.53
CA TYR A 196 -11.17 21.82 5.95
C TYR A 196 -11.14 21.80 4.43
N ASN A 197 -12.27 21.41 3.81
CA ASN A 197 -12.39 21.25 2.36
C ASN A 197 -11.26 20.40 1.76
N ALA A 198 -10.81 19.40 2.52
CA ALA A 198 -9.77 18.49 2.06
C ALA A 198 -10.29 17.65 0.89
N VAL A 199 -9.60 17.76 -0.22
CA VAL A 199 -9.84 16.98 -1.44
C VAL A 199 -8.55 16.22 -1.75
N THR A 200 -8.66 14.91 -1.85
CA THR A 200 -7.57 14.06 -2.34
C THR A 200 -8.10 13.24 -3.50
N VAL A 201 -7.42 13.32 -4.64
CA VAL A 201 -7.70 12.47 -5.80
C VAL A 201 -6.42 11.75 -6.15
N LYS A 202 -6.50 10.43 -6.25
CA LYS A 202 -5.39 9.57 -6.69
C LYS A 202 -5.88 8.75 -7.88
N GLY A 203 -4.96 8.44 -8.78
CA GLY A 203 -5.26 7.55 -9.89
C GLY A 203 -4.01 6.88 -10.39
N ASP A 204 -4.16 5.66 -10.84
CA ASP A 204 -3.12 4.91 -11.51
C ASP A 204 -3.70 4.14 -12.70
N ILE A 205 -2.84 3.90 -13.67
CA ILE A 205 -3.13 3.06 -14.84
C ILE A 205 -1.85 2.31 -15.20
N THR A 206 -1.99 1.04 -15.50
CA THR A 206 -0.90 0.18 -15.93
C THR A 206 -1.34 -0.73 -17.06
N GLY A 207 -0.40 -1.20 -17.87
CA GLY A 207 -0.72 -2.13 -18.94
C GLY A 207 0.49 -2.45 -19.83
N PRO A 208 0.32 -3.43 -20.74
CA PRO A 208 1.35 -3.78 -21.70
C PRO A 208 1.47 -2.71 -22.79
N ILE A 209 2.69 -2.46 -23.26
CA ILE A 209 2.97 -1.68 -24.48
C ILE A 209 3.29 -2.62 -25.64
N GLY A 210 3.93 -3.74 -25.34
CA GLY A 210 4.38 -4.74 -26.29
C GLY A 210 4.93 -5.97 -25.59
N GLU A 211 5.50 -6.89 -26.34
CA GLU A 211 6.10 -8.10 -25.78
C GLU A 211 7.28 -7.73 -24.86
N GLY A 212 7.23 -8.17 -23.60
CA GLY A 212 8.23 -7.87 -22.59
C GLY A 212 8.27 -6.38 -22.18
N MET A 213 7.23 -5.58 -22.48
CA MET A 213 7.17 -4.17 -22.14
C MET A 213 5.84 -3.81 -21.46
N ALA A 214 5.92 -3.13 -20.32
CA ALA A 214 4.77 -2.61 -19.62
C ALA A 214 5.01 -1.16 -19.16
N PHE A 215 3.92 -0.43 -18.95
CA PHE A 215 3.96 0.92 -18.42
C PHE A 215 3.09 1.06 -17.18
N SER A 216 3.40 2.03 -16.34
CA SER A 216 2.45 2.56 -15.39
C SER A 216 2.51 4.10 -15.36
N LEU A 217 1.37 4.71 -15.15
CA LEU A 217 1.23 6.14 -14.89
C LEU A 217 0.42 6.29 -13.62
N ASP A 218 0.92 7.03 -12.67
CA ASP A 218 0.21 7.35 -11.46
C ASP A 218 0.30 8.83 -11.12
N GLY A 219 -0.70 9.31 -10.41
CA GLY A 219 -0.73 10.68 -9.97
C GLY A 219 -1.64 10.91 -8.78
N SER A 220 -1.38 11.97 -8.06
CA SER A 220 -2.22 12.43 -6.97
C SER A 220 -2.38 13.95 -6.97
N TYR A 221 -3.54 14.39 -6.51
CA TYR A 221 -3.82 15.77 -6.17
C TYR A 221 -4.36 15.84 -4.76
N ASN A 222 -3.74 16.66 -3.90
CA ASN A 222 -4.10 16.81 -2.51
C ASN A 222 -4.20 18.29 -2.17
N ARG A 223 -5.42 18.73 -1.85
CA ARG A 223 -5.71 20.08 -1.40
C ARG A 223 -6.44 20.04 -0.07
N ARG A 224 -6.10 20.99 0.82
CA ARG A 224 -6.80 21.23 2.08
C ARG A 224 -6.62 22.68 2.49
N ASP A 225 -7.67 23.31 2.99
CA ASP A 225 -7.61 24.64 3.58
C ASP A 225 -6.81 24.59 4.89
N GLY A 226 -6.26 25.72 5.30
CA GLY A 226 -5.54 25.85 6.55
C GLY A 226 -6.44 25.65 7.76
N TYR A 227 -5.84 25.21 8.87
CA TYR A 227 -6.54 25.06 10.15
C TYR A 227 -6.12 26.08 11.22
N GLY A 228 -5.17 26.96 10.87
CA GLY A 228 -4.75 28.10 11.68
C GLY A 228 -4.93 29.37 10.89
N GLU A 229 -5.14 30.49 11.58
CA GLU A 229 -5.33 31.81 10.99
C GLU A 229 -4.25 32.78 11.49
N ILE A 230 -3.69 33.56 10.58
CA ILE A 230 -2.89 34.74 10.92
C ILE A 230 -3.82 35.95 10.95
N VAL A 231 -4.34 36.27 12.11
CA VAL A 231 -5.37 37.31 12.32
C VAL A 231 -5.00 38.65 11.70
N ASN A 232 -3.72 39.05 11.74
CA ASN A 232 -3.25 40.33 11.21
C ASN A 232 -3.18 40.37 9.68
N LEU A 233 -3.22 39.24 9.02
CA LEU A 233 -3.06 39.14 7.56
C LEU A 233 -4.29 38.56 6.87
N ASP A 234 -5.29 38.14 7.64
CA ASP A 234 -6.49 37.45 7.16
C ASP A 234 -6.11 36.30 6.21
N LYS A 235 -5.16 35.48 6.66
CA LYS A 235 -4.61 34.35 5.89
C LYS A 235 -4.60 33.09 6.73
N ASP A 236 -5.08 32.03 6.13
CA ASP A 236 -4.94 30.69 6.67
C ASP A 236 -3.50 30.21 6.59
N ILE A 237 -3.08 29.45 7.60
CA ILE A 237 -1.81 28.76 7.66
C ILE A 237 -1.99 27.26 7.74
N SER A 238 -0.97 26.51 7.32
CA SER A 238 -0.98 25.05 7.27
C SER A 238 -1.94 24.50 6.21
N ASP A 239 -2.27 25.31 5.22
CA ASP A 239 -2.91 24.84 4.00
C ASP A 239 -2.03 23.84 3.24
N ARG A 240 -2.65 23.05 2.39
CA ARG A 240 -1.96 22.08 1.53
C ARG A 240 -2.48 22.21 0.11
N ASN A 241 -1.59 22.26 -0.84
CA ASN A 241 -1.91 22.18 -2.26
C ASN A 241 -0.72 21.53 -2.98
N ARG A 242 -0.84 20.25 -3.26
CA ARG A 242 0.22 19.44 -3.87
C ARG A 242 -0.34 18.56 -4.96
N TRP A 243 0.47 18.30 -5.96
CA TRP A 243 0.19 17.30 -6.97
C TRP A 243 1.47 16.51 -7.27
N THR A 244 1.32 15.27 -7.61
CA THR A 244 2.38 14.41 -8.07
C THR A 244 1.95 13.68 -9.34
N ALA A 245 2.91 13.42 -10.21
CA ALA A 245 2.72 12.56 -11.36
C ALA A 245 3.99 11.76 -11.57
N ARG A 246 3.85 10.47 -11.85
CA ARG A 246 4.94 9.57 -12.11
C ARG A 246 4.59 8.66 -13.27
N GLY A 247 5.57 8.44 -14.15
CA GLY A 247 5.51 7.43 -15.19
C GLY A 247 6.62 6.41 -14.97
N GLN A 248 6.34 5.15 -15.25
CA GLN A 248 7.32 4.08 -15.18
C GLN A 248 7.22 3.23 -16.45
N LEU A 249 8.36 2.71 -16.88
CA LEU A 249 8.48 1.75 -17.94
C LEU A 249 9.21 0.51 -17.42
N LEU A 250 8.68 -0.63 -17.72
CA LEU A 250 9.28 -1.93 -17.45
C LEU A 250 9.62 -2.57 -18.79
N PHE A 251 10.86 -3.06 -18.92
CA PHE A 251 11.33 -3.76 -20.10
C PHE A 251 12.08 -5.03 -19.68
N GLU A 252 11.57 -6.18 -20.08
CA GLU A 252 12.09 -7.52 -19.79
C GLU A 252 12.34 -8.27 -21.10
N PRO A 253 13.44 -7.97 -21.80
CA PRO A 253 13.74 -8.59 -23.10
C PRO A 253 14.10 -10.08 -22.98
N THR A 254 14.55 -10.52 -21.80
CA THR A 254 14.86 -11.90 -21.47
C THR A 254 14.48 -12.19 -20.03
N THR A 255 14.40 -13.45 -19.65
CA THR A 255 14.13 -13.89 -18.26
C THR A 255 15.15 -13.39 -17.24
N ASP A 256 16.38 -13.08 -17.70
CA ASP A 256 17.49 -12.71 -16.83
C ASP A 256 17.75 -11.19 -16.80
N LEU A 257 17.06 -10.41 -17.63
CA LEU A 257 17.27 -8.97 -17.73
C LEU A 257 15.97 -8.21 -17.54
N LYS A 258 15.91 -7.46 -16.43
CA LYS A 258 14.81 -6.57 -16.09
C LYS A 258 15.33 -5.13 -16.00
N ILE A 259 14.74 -4.25 -16.78
CA ILE A 259 15.05 -2.82 -16.77
C ILE A 259 13.79 -2.07 -16.37
N ARG A 260 13.89 -1.25 -15.32
CA ARG A 260 12.83 -0.36 -14.85
C ARG A 260 13.32 1.08 -14.85
N ALA A 261 12.60 1.98 -15.49
CA ALA A 261 12.92 3.38 -15.63
C ALA A 261 11.74 4.27 -15.18
#